data_63b26ce33cd8afe30525c5c211feb889
#
_entry.id   63b26ce33cd8afe30525c5c211feb889
#
_cell.length_a   1.000
_cell.length_b   1.000
_cell.length_c   1.000
_cell.angle_alpha   90.00
_cell.angle_beta   90.00
_cell.angle_gamma   90.00
#
_symmetry.space_group_name_H-M   'P 1'
#
loop_
_entity.id
_entity.type
_entity.pdbx_description
1 polymer ?
#
loop_
_entity_poly.entity_id
_entity_poly.type
_entity_poly.pdbx_seq_one_letter_code
_entity_poly.pdbx_strand_id
1 'polypeptide(L)'
;SQNYFGSFESIKINGLIWMGDPDSMMSQFKQKLEESWKCIKIKIGALDFEKELEILQSIRSQFGKDNLELRVDANGAFRVSDINEKLNRLAEFDLHSIEQPIQTGQWDLLTELCQYSPIPIALDEELIPLVNEEDRIKMLDKVNPHYLVLKPSLLGGFSESEKWIKLAKERNIGWWITSALESNIGLNAIAQWTAKMKPCGFQGLGTGQLFTNNIPSPLKVKPGILSKSNSQIWDDVNQFISDWYSPKDEMMLQTSGSTGKPKSISVKKGWMKNSAQLTGKTFGLKEGDTALLCMPMKYVAGKMMVVRALKLGLDLKVVEPFSKPL
;
A
#
# COMPACT_ATOMS: atom_id res chain seq x y z
N SER A 1 -14.20 -13.21 13.62
CA SER A 1 -13.79 -12.38 12.47
C SER A 1 -13.83 -10.93 12.90
N GLN A 2 -12.65 -10.37 13.23
CA GLN A 2 -12.53 -8.94 13.53
C GLN A 2 -12.71 -8.17 12.23
N ASN A 3 -13.52 -7.09 12.28
CA ASN A 3 -13.77 -6.19 11.17
C ASN A 3 -12.45 -5.65 10.60
N TYR A 4 -12.03 -6.14 9.45
CA TYR A 4 -10.86 -5.63 8.71
C TYR A 4 -11.04 -4.19 8.19
N PHE A 5 -12.24 -3.63 8.30
CA PHE A 5 -12.65 -2.34 7.77
C PHE A 5 -12.87 -1.25 8.83
N GLY A 6 -12.44 -1.49 10.10
CA GLY A 6 -12.56 -0.51 11.17
C GLY A 6 -11.46 0.55 11.15
N SER A 7 -11.83 1.81 11.17
CA SER A 7 -11.07 3.04 11.47
C SER A 7 -9.57 3.02 11.14
N PHE A 8 -9.26 3.03 9.87
CA PHE A 8 -7.95 3.35 9.35
C PHE A 8 -7.81 4.89 9.30
N GLU A 9 -7.04 5.48 10.20
CA GLU A 9 -6.90 6.95 10.25
C GLU A 9 -5.97 7.45 9.14
N SER A 10 -4.72 7.05 9.15
CA SER A 10 -3.74 7.36 8.11
C SER A 10 -2.43 6.59 8.31
N ILE A 11 -1.67 6.41 7.24
CA ILE A 11 -0.32 5.84 7.25
C ILE A 11 0.65 6.89 6.73
N LYS A 12 1.77 7.10 7.41
CA LYS A 12 2.88 7.89 6.86
C LYS A 12 3.51 7.13 5.70
N ILE A 13 3.67 7.78 4.55
CA ILE A 13 4.26 7.19 3.36
C ILE A 13 5.38 8.03 2.78
N ASN A 14 6.38 7.38 2.19
CA ASN A 14 7.41 8.06 1.42
C ASN A 14 6.92 8.39 0.00
N GLY A 15 7.41 9.47 -0.55
CA GLY A 15 7.42 9.72 -1.99
C GLY A 15 8.44 8.80 -2.67
N LEU A 16 8.22 8.49 -3.94
CA LEU A 16 9.15 7.72 -4.75
C LEU A 16 9.59 8.54 -5.95
N ILE A 17 10.90 8.55 -6.19
CA ILE A 17 11.51 9.04 -7.42
C ILE A 17 11.96 7.81 -8.21
N TRP A 18 11.32 7.61 -9.36
CA TRP A 18 11.64 6.54 -10.28
C TRP A 18 12.92 6.81 -11.04
N MET A 19 13.61 5.72 -11.40
CA MET A 19 14.71 5.81 -12.34
C MET A 19 14.28 6.47 -13.65
N GLY A 20 15.14 7.32 -14.16
CA GLY A 20 14.99 8.03 -15.43
C GLY A 20 16.30 8.73 -15.77
N ASP A 21 16.30 9.60 -16.76
CA ASP A 21 17.39 10.53 -16.96
C ASP A 21 17.46 11.56 -15.81
N PRO A 22 18.61 12.22 -15.61
CA PRO A 22 18.79 13.16 -14.49
C PRO A 22 17.75 14.28 -14.44
N ASP A 23 17.35 14.82 -15.59
CA ASP A 23 16.37 15.91 -15.66
C ASP A 23 14.98 15.45 -15.24
N SER A 24 14.59 14.25 -15.67
CA SER A 24 13.35 13.61 -15.26
C SER A 24 13.32 13.34 -13.75
N MET A 25 14.41 12.80 -13.18
CA MET A 25 14.52 12.55 -11.73
C MET A 25 14.46 13.86 -10.93
N MET A 26 15.14 14.90 -11.38
CA MET A 26 15.06 16.23 -10.77
C MET A 26 13.68 16.87 -10.88
N SER A 27 12.98 16.67 -11.98
CA SER A 27 11.60 17.12 -12.14
C SER A 27 10.66 16.44 -11.14
N GLN A 28 10.73 15.10 -11.02
CA GLN A 28 9.99 14.34 -10.04
C GLN A 28 10.29 14.82 -8.60
N PHE A 29 11.57 15.09 -8.32
CA PHE A 29 11.99 15.60 -7.01
C PHE A 29 11.38 16.97 -6.73
N LYS A 30 11.49 17.94 -7.64
CA LYS A 30 10.89 19.28 -7.50
C LYS A 30 9.39 19.20 -7.21
N GLN A 31 8.68 18.34 -7.94
CA GLN A 31 7.25 18.10 -7.69
C GLN A 31 7.03 17.60 -6.27
N LYS A 32 7.81 16.61 -5.79
CA LYS A 32 7.67 16.10 -4.41
C LYS A 32 7.95 17.15 -3.34
N LEU A 33 8.86 18.07 -3.61
CA LEU A 33 9.15 19.19 -2.72
C LEU A 33 8.01 20.20 -2.65
N GLU A 34 7.49 20.63 -3.79
CA GLU A 34 6.32 21.52 -3.85
C GLU A 34 5.13 20.93 -3.10
N GLU A 35 4.99 19.63 -3.17
CA GLU A 35 4.00 18.85 -2.42
C GLU A 35 4.34 18.68 -0.93
N SER A 36 5.51 19.11 -0.44
CA SER A 36 5.94 19.06 0.97
C SER A 36 6.10 17.65 1.56
N TRP A 37 6.58 16.68 0.77
CA TRP A 37 6.93 15.37 1.27
C TRP A 37 8.04 15.40 2.33
N LYS A 38 7.94 14.57 3.37
CA LYS A 38 8.88 14.49 4.48
C LYS A 38 9.84 13.31 4.42
N CYS A 39 9.56 12.35 3.56
CA CYS A 39 10.43 11.22 3.25
C CYS A 39 10.36 10.93 1.75
N ILE A 40 11.51 10.78 1.12
CA ILE A 40 11.63 10.46 -0.31
C ILE A 40 12.59 9.27 -0.46
N LYS A 41 12.15 8.27 -1.23
CA LYS A 41 13.00 7.15 -1.67
C LYS A 41 13.40 7.37 -3.12
N ILE A 42 14.68 7.25 -3.44
CA ILE A 42 15.25 7.46 -4.76
C ILE A 42 15.83 6.13 -5.25
N LYS A 43 15.46 5.72 -6.45
CA LYS A 43 16.07 4.59 -7.14
C LYS A 43 17.43 5.01 -7.67
N ILE A 44 18.48 4.22 -7.39
CA ILE A 44 19.85 4.43 -7.83
C ILE A 44 20.44 3.17 -8.45
N GLY A 45 21.62 3.28 -9.08
CA GLY A 45 22.34 2.14 -9.65
C GLY A 45 22.08 1.91 -11.15
N ALA A 46 21.29 2.76 -11.81
CA ALA A 46 21.06 2.68 -13.26
C ALA A 46 21.75 3.80 -14.04
N LEU A 47 22.00 4.94 -13.41
CA LEU A 47 22.75 6.03 -14.02
C LEU A 47 24.26 5.89 -13.76
N ASP A 48 25.04 6.76 -14.37
CA ASP A 48 26.40 7.01 -13.94
C ASP A 48 26.39 7.49 -12.48
N PHE A 49 27.24 6.90 -11.65
CA PHE A 49 27.22 7.12 -10.20
C PHE A 49 27.47 8.60 -9.83
N GLU A 50 28.31 9.33 -10.59
CA GLU A 50 28.54 10.75 -10.36
C GLU A 50 27.27 11.57 -10.54
N LYS A 51 26.46 11.24 -11.54
CA LYS A 51 25.15 11.90 -11.76
C LYS A 51 24.15 11.60 -10.64
N GLU A 52 24.18 10.40 -10.08
CA GLU A 52 23.34 10.05 -8.92
C GLU A 52 23.76 10.87 -7.69
N LEU A 53 25.06 11.06 -7.46
CA LEU A 53 25.57 11.92 -6.39
C LEU A 53 25.22 13.40 -6.61
N GLU A 54 25.29 13.92 -7.84
CA GLU A 54 24.87 15.29 -8.16
C GLU A 54 23.40 15.54 -7.81
N ILE A 55 22.52 14.56 -8.08
CA ILE A 55 21.11 14.63 -7.70
C ILE A 55 20.99 14.69 -6.17
N LEU A 56 21.66 13.80 -5.43
CA LEU A 56 21.64 13.79 -3.96
C LEU A 56 22.20 15.09 -3.37
N GLN A 57 23.29 15.62 -3.93
CA GLN A 57 23.88 16.89 -3.54
C GLN A 57 22.90 18.05 -3.75
N SER A 58 22.22 18.09 -4.90
CA SER A 58 21.21 19.11 -5.19
C SER A 58 20.05 19.08 -4.16
N ILE A 59 19.66 17.86 -3.75
CA ILE A 59 18.64 17.66 -2.73
C ILE A 59 19.12 18.17 -1.37
N ARG A 60 20.29 17.73 -0.93
CA ARG A 60 20.82 18.06 0.41
C ARG A 60 21.24 19.50 0.57
N SER A 61 21.63 20.17 -0.52
CA SER A 61 21.88 21.62 -0.50
C SER A 61 20.63 22.45 -0.16
N GLN A 62 19.43 21.90 -0.40
CA GLN A 62 18.17 22.58 -0.14
C GLN A 62 17.49 22.08 1.15
N PHE A 63 17.70 20.83 1.53
CA PHE A 63 16.99 20.18 2.64
C PHE A 63 17.94 19.36 3.51
N GLY A 64 18.19 19.82 4.73
CA GLY A 64 18.91 19.06 5.74
C GLY A 64 18.15 17.80 6.19
N LYS A 65 18.86 16.88 6.84
CA LYS A 65 18.32 15.59 7.32
C LYS A 65 17.09 15.72 8.24
N ASP A 66 17.04 16.78 9.03
CA ASP A 66 15.94 17.01 9.97
C ASP A 66 14.63 17.43 9.26
N ASN A 67 14.75 17.94 8.05
CA ASN A 67 13.61 18.42 7.25
C ASN A 67 13.10 17.37 6.24
N LEU A 68 14.01 16.51 5.74
CA LEU A 68 13.71 15.52 4.72
C LEU A 68 14.49 14.22 4.95
N GLU A 69 13.79 13.14 5.27
CA GLU A 69 14.35 11.79 5.30
C GLU A 69 14.60 11.32 3.85
N LEU A 70 15.85 10.95 3.53
CA LEU A 70 16.21 10.37 2.26
C LEU A 70 16.54 8.90 2.42
N ARG A 71 15.97 8.08 1.55
CA ARG A 71 16.31 6.66 1.36
C ARG A 71 16.75 6.45 -0.08
N VAL A 72 17.69 5.56 -0.29
CA VAL A 72 18.07 5.13 -1.64
C VAL A 72 17.84 3.63 -1.79
N ASP A 73 17.56 3.21 -3.02
CA ASP A 73 17.27 1.82 -3.35
C ASP A 73 18.07 1.44 -4.60
N ALA A 74 19.04 0.56 -4.44
CA ALA A 74 19.97 0.14 -5.48
C ALA A 74 19.53 -1.13 -6.21
N ASN A 75 18.51 -1.84 -5.74
CA ASN A 75 18.00 -3.09 -6.32
C ASN A 75 19.11 -4.08 -6.72
N GLY A 76 20.15 -4.19 -5.90
CA GLY A 76 21.27 -5.11 -6.13
C GLY A 76 22.29 -4.67 -7.18
N ALA A 77 22.29 -3.40 -7.61
CA ALA A 77 23.09 -2.93 -8.73
C ALA A 77 24.58 -2.77 -8.45
N PHE A 78 25.01 -2.64 -7.18
CA PHE A 78 26.41 -2.40 -6.87
C PHE A 78 27.24 -3.67 -6.89
N ARG A 79 28.48 -3.53 -7.34
CA ARG A 79 29.42 -4.64 -7.45
C ARG A 79 30.28 -4.75 -6.19
N VAL A 80 30.76 -5.96 -5.90
CA VAL A 80 31.67 -6.23 -4.76
C VAL A 80 32.92 -5.35 -4.82
N SER A 81 33.41 -5.05 -6.05
CA SER A 81 34.64 -4.27 -6.25
C SER A 81 34.54 -2.79 -5.88
N ASP A 82 33.34 -2.21 -5.89
CA ASP A 82 33.14 -0.75 -5.73
C ASP A 82 32.16 -0.37 -4.62
N ILE A 83 31.55 -1.37 -3.96
CA ILE A 83 30.50 -1.14 -2.97
C ILE A 83 30.96 -0.27 -1.80
N ASN A 84 32.15 -0.52 -1.24
CA ASN A 84 32.64 0.22 -0.08
C ASN A 84 32.93 1.69 -0.43
N GLU A 85 33.51 1.96 -1.61
CA GLU A 85 33.72 3.33 -2.09
C GLU A 85 32.38 4.04 -2.26
N LYS A 86 31.41 3.40 -2.92
CA LYS A 86 30.10 3.97 -3.15
C LYS A 86 29.35 4.27 -1.85
N LEU A 87 29.39 3.35 -0.89
CA LEU A 87 28.74 3.57 0.42
C LEU A 87 29.37 4.74 1.19
N ASN A 88 30.69 4.87 1.15
CA ASN A 88 31.37 5.99 1.79
C ASN A 88 30.97 7.34 1.15
N ARG A 89 30.88 7.40 -0.16
CA ARG A 89 30.46 8.63 -0.87
C ARG A 89 28.97 8.94 -0.65
N LEU A 90 28.12 7.92 -0.63
CA LEU A 90 26.69 8.08 -0.33
C LEU A 90 26.44 8.52 1.11
N ALA A 91 27.32 8.16 2.05
CA ALA A 91 27.22 8.56 3.45
C ALA A 91 27.29 10.09 3.67
N GLU A 92 27.92 10.82 2.75
CA GLU A 92 28.01 12.29 2.78
C GLU A 92 26.63 12.97 2.70
N PHE A 93 25.59 12.23 2.28
CA PHE A 93 24.24 12.76 2.09
C PHE A 93 23.28 12.45 3.27
N ASP A 94 23.76 12.06 4.45
CA ASP A 94 22.90 11.78 5.61
C ASP A 94 21.70 10.88 5.26
N LEU A 95 21.92 9.80 4.55
CA LEU A 95 20.86 8.86 4.14
C LEU A 95 20.33 8.06 5.33
N HIS A 96 19.01 7.89 5.41
CA HIS A 96 18.40 7.03 6.41
C HIS A 96 18.80 5.56 6.21
N SER A 97 18.80 5.11 4.97
CA SER A 97 19.14 3.73 4.61
C SER A 97 19.41 3.58 3.11
N ILE A 98 20.16 2.52 2.78
CA ILE A 98 20.26 1.98 1.42
C ILE A 98 19.57 0.62 1.34
N GLU A 99 18.64 0.47 0.41
CA GLU A 99 17.89 -0.76 0.18
C GLU A 99 18.61 -1.61 -0.87
N GLN A 100 18.81 -2.89 -0.56
CA GLN A 100 19.42 -3.94 -1.38
C GLN A 100 20.62 -3.44 -2.21
N PRO A 101 21.76 -3.14 -1.58
CA PRO A 101 22.89 -2.54 -2.28
C PRO A 101 23.54 -3.50 -3.28
N ILE A 102 23.58 -4.80 -2.99
CA ILE A 102 24.20 -5.85 -3.83
C ILE A 102 23.19 -6.94 -4.18
N GLN A 103 23.53 -7.74 -5.18
CA GLN A 103 22.73 -8.89 -5.59
C GLN A 103 22.53 -9.89 -4.43
N THR A 104 21.38 -10.55 -4.45
CA THR A 104 20.98 -11.53 -3.43
C THR A 104 21.91 -12.74 -3.33
N GLY A 105 21.89 -13.41 -2.16
CA GLY A 105 22.64 -14.64 -1.92
C GLY A 105 24.09 -14.44 -1.47
N GLN A 106 24.58 -13.21 -1.31
CA GLN A 106 25.95 -12.88 -0.90
C GLN A 106 26.01 -12.57 0.60
N TRP A 107 25.58 -13.52 1.44
CA TRP A 107 25.42 -13.29 2.88
C TRP A 107 26.70 -12.90 3.61
N ASP A 108 27.87 -13.46 3.21
CA ASP A 108 29.15 -13.10 3.85
C ASP A 108 29.45 -11.61 3.64
N LEU A 109 29.31 -11.12 2.40
CA LEU A 109 29.48 -9.71 2.10
C LEU A 109 28.39 -8.83 2.76
N LEU A 110 27.13 -9.27 2.74
CA LEU A 110 26.07 -8.55 3.45
C LEU A 110 26.33 -8.44 4.94
N THR A 111 26.93 -9.46 5.58
CA THR A 111 27.33 -9.42 6.98
C THR A 111 28.36 -8.32 7.21
N GLU A 112 29.39 -8.25 6.38
CA GLU A 112 30.41 -7.18 6.46
C GLU A 112 29.78 -5.79 6.25
N LEU A 113 28.92 -5.66 5.25
CA LEU A 113 28.23 -4.39 4.97
C LEU A 113 27.32 -3.98 6.14
N CYS A 114 26.55 -4.88 6.70
CA CYS A 114 25.70 -4.56 7.85
C CYS A 114 26.50 -4.18 9.10
N GLN A 115 27.70 -4.71 9.26
CA GLN A 115 28.58 -4.40 10.39
C GLN A 115 29.36 -3.10 10.23
N TYR A 116 29.79 -2.76 9.00
CA TYR A 116 30.78 -1.69 8.78
C TYR A 116 30.32 -0.56 7.88
N SER A 117 29.16 -0.68 7.21
CA SER A 117 28.64 0.37 6.35
C SER A 117 28.35 1.65 7.15
N PRO A 118 28.75 2.82 6.64
CA PRO A 118 28.37 4.11 7.25
C PRO A 118 26.89 4.46 7.05
N ILE A 119 26.17 3.70 6.20
CA ILE A 119 24.75 3.86 5.94
C ILE A 119 24.01 2.59 6.38
N PRO A 120 22.90 2.69 7.13
CA PRO A 120 22.10 1.52 7.48
C PRO A 120 21.61 0.76 6.26
N ILE A 121 21.75 -0.58 6.29
CA ILE A 121 21.37 -1.47 5.19
C ILE A 121 19.94 -1.99 5.40
N ALA A 122 19.12 -1.92 4.35
CA ALA A 122 17.78 -2.49 4.29
C ALA A 122 17.74 -3.63 3.26
N LEU A 123 17.12 -4.75 3.60
CA LEU A 123 17.01 -5.92 2.72
C LEU A 123 15.58 -6.03 2.15
N ASP A 124 15.47 -6.19 0.84
CA ASP A 124 14.22 -6.38 0.08
C ASP A 124 14.25 -7.72 -0.68
N GLU A 125 14.91 -7.76 -1.82
CA GLU A 125 14.95 -8.94 -2.68
C GLU A 125 15.58 -10.15 -1.99
N GLU A 126 16.44 -9.95 -1.00
CA GLU A 126 17.05 -11.01 -0.19
C GLU A 126 16.02 -11.86 0.56
N LEU A 127 14.87 -11.27 0.90
CA LEU A 127 13.82 -11.94 1.68
C LEU A 127 12.96 -12.88 0.83
N ILE A 128 12.83 -12.62 -0.46
CA ILE A 128 11.88 -13.30 -1.35
C ILE A 128 12.12 -14.82 -1.43
N PRO A 129 13.36 -15.34 -1.61
CA PRO A 129 13.60 -16.78 -1.72
C PRO A 129 13.50 -17.52 -0.39
N LEU A 130 13.43 -16.81 0.75
CA LEU A 130 13.47 -17.42 2.09
C LEU A 130 12.06 -17.82 2.55
N VAL A 131 11.59 -18.96 2.05
CA VAL A 131 10.24 -19.46 2.32
C VAL A 131 10.15 -20.10 3.71
N ASN A 132 11.18 -20.81 4.14
CA ASN A 132 11.22 -21.55 5.41
C ASN A 132 11.62 -20.65 6.57
N GLU A 133 11.05 -20.86 7.75
CA GLU A 133 11.36 -20.07 8.95
C GLU A 133 12.81 -20.26 9.41
N GLU A 134 13.35 -21.48 9.29
CA GLU A 134 14.75 -21.78 9.62
C GLU A 134 15.73 -20.99 8.77
N ASP A 135 15.49 -20.87 7.46
CA ASP A 135 16.33 -20.10 6.54
C ASP A 135 16.24 -18.60 6.84
N ARG A 136 15.06 -18.09 7.21
CA ARG A 136 14.86 -16.70 7.67
C ARG A 136 15.69 -16.40 8.92
N ILE A 137 15.58 -17.27 9.92
CA ILE A 137 16.34 -17.16 11.18
C ILE A 137 17.84 -17.18 10.88
N LYS A 138 18.30 -18.16 10.11
CA LYS A 138 19.72 -18.30 9.73
C LYS A 138 20.26 -17.06 9.02
N MET A 139 19.49 -16.50 8.10
CA MET A 139 19.86 -15.27 7.38
C MET A 139 19.93 -14.08 8.34
N LEU A 140 18.90 -13.87 9.16
CA LEU A 140 18.86 -12.76 10.09
C LEU A 140 19.96 -12.82 11.14
N ASP A 141 20.26 -14.02 11.68
CA ASP A 141 21.31 -14.21 12.69
C ASP A 141 22.71 -14.04 12.09
N LYS A 142 22.90 -14.38 10.81
CA LYS A 142 24.17 -14.21 10.12
C LYS A 142 24.40 -12.78 9.64
N VAL A 143 23.43 -12.20 8.95
CA VAL A 143 23.57 -10.91 8.28
C VAL A 143 23.30 -9.73 9.22
N ASN A 144 22.35 -9.88 10.13
CA ASN A 144 21.92 -8.86 11.08
C ASN A 144 21.67 -7.48 10.45
N PRO A 145 20.74 -7.36 9.47
CA PRO A 145 20.49 -6.11 8.76
C PRO A 145 19.86 -5.07 9.67
N HIS A 146 19.99 -3.79 9.30
CA HIS A 146 19.37 -2.71 10.07
C HIS A 146 17.85 -2.64 9.84
N TYR A 147 17.40 -2.97 8.62
CA TYR A 147 15.99 -2.92 8.24
C TYR A 147 15.57 -4.05 7.31
N LEU A 148 14.28 -4.40 7.37
CA LEU A 148 13.60 -5.27 6.41
C LEU A 148 12.55 -4.48 5.63
N VAL A 149 12.52 -4.69 4.32
CA VAL A 149 11.52 -4.13 3.42
C VAL A 149 10.51 -5.22 3.08
N LEU A 150 9.29 -5.11 3.57
CA LEU A 150 8.32 -6.19 3.50
C LEU A 150 7.31 -5.95 2.37
N LYS A 151 7.31 -6.83 1.38
CA LYS A 151 6.35 -6.89 0.27
C LYS A 151 5.41 -8.08 0.44
N PRO A 152 4.23 -7.92 1.08
CA PRO A 152 3.36 -9.07 1.40
C PRO A 152 3.05 -9.97 0.20
N SER A 153 2.85 -9.38 -0.98
CA SER A 153 2.55 -10.13 -2.21
C SER A 153 3.70 -11.04 -2.66
N LEU A 154 4.94 -10.75 -2.27
CA LEU A 154 6.13 -11.54 -2.63
C LEU A 154 6.60 -12.45 -1.50
N LEU A 155 6.19 -12.17 -0.26
CA LEU A 155 6.63 -12.90 0.94
C LEU A 155 5.64 -14.00 1.39
N GLY A 156 4.65 -14.35 0.56
CA GLY A 156 3.65 -15.36 0.91
C GLY A 156 2.41 -14.81 1.64
N GLY A 157 2.16 -13.52 1.55
CA GLY A 157 0.96 -12.85 2.09
C GLY A 157 1.14 -12.27 3.50
N PHE A 158 0.04 -11.90 4.12
CA PHE A 158 0.05 -11.20 5.41
C PHE A 158 0.60 -12.06 6.55
N SER A 159 0.19 -13.33 6.62
CA SER A 159 0.65 -14.24 7.67
C SER A 159 2.18 -14.43 7.67
N GLU A 160 2.77 -14.61 6.49
CA GLU A 160 4.21 -14.76 6.37
C GLU A 160 4.94 -13.45 6.67
N SER A 161 4.36 -12.32 6.26
CA SER A 161 4.91 -10.99 6.61
C SER A 161 4.83 -10.71 8.11
N GLU A 162 3.80 -11.19 8.82
CA GLU A 162 3.70 -11.11 10.29
C GLU A 162 4.80 -11.93 10.99
N LYS A 163 5.18 -13.08 10.43
CA LYS A 163 6.32 -13.87 10.94
C LYS A 163 7.64 -13.09 10.77
N TRP A 164 7.87 -12.47 9.61
CA TRP A 164 9.02 -11.60 9.39
C TRP A 164 9.07 -10.44 10.39
N ILE A 165 7.94 -9.78 10.66
CA ILE A 165 7.85 -8.70 11.64
C ILE A 165 8.18 -9.20 13.05
N LYS A 166 7.72 -10.40 13.42
CA LYS A 166 8.04 -11.02 14.70
C LYS A 166 9.55 -11.26 14.84
N LEU A 167 10.16 -11.93 13.85
CA LEU A 167 11.60 -12.21 13.85
C LEU A 167 12.45 -10.93 13.88
N ALA A 168 12.03 -9.88 13.17
CA ALA A 168 12.68 -8.57 13.17
C ALA A 168 12.62 -7.92 14.57
N LYS A 169 11.45 -7.92 15.20
CA LYS A 169 11.27 -7.37 16.56
C LYS A 169 12.12 -8.08 17.61
N GLU A 170 12.23 -9.40 17.52
CA GLU A 170 13.05 -10.21 18.44
C GLU A 170 14.56 -9.87 18.33
N ARG A 171 14.99 -9.29 17.21
CA ARG A 171 16.38 -8.91 16.91
C ARG A 171 16.64 -7.40 16.90
N ASN A 172 15.65 -6.59 17.27
CA ASN A 172 15.72 -5.13 17.18
C ASN A 172 15.99 -4.60 15.76
N ILE A 173 15.58 -5.35 14.73
CA ILE A 173 15.68 -4.95 13.32
C ILE A 173 14.46 -4.10 12.98
N GLY A 174 14.69 -2.92 12.39
CA GLY A 174 13.64 -2.06 11.89
C GLY A 174 12.94 -2.68 10.67
N TRP A 175 11.75 -2.23 10.34
CA TRP A 175 11.04 -2.70 9.15
C TRP A 175 10.02 -1.68 8.65
N TRP A 176 9.74 -1.74 7.36
CA TRP A 176 8.60 -1.05 6.77
C TRP A 176 7.95 -1.91 5.70
N ILE A 177 6.71 -1.57 5.38
CA ILE A 177 5.90 -2.27 4.40
C ILE A 177 5.88 -1.46 3.12
N THR A 178 6.04 -2.14 2.00
CA THR A 178 5.95 -1.54 0.67
C THR A 178 5.08 -2.39 -0.25
N SER A 179 4.66 -1.80 -1.36
CA SER A 179 3.88 -2.50 -2.38
C SER A 179 4.83 -3.17 -3.41
N ALA A 180 4.36 -4.28 -3.98
CA ALA A 180 4.95 -4.91 -5.15
C ALA A 180 4.23 -4.47 -6.44
N LEU A 181 3.71 -3.23 -6.47
CA LEU A 181 2.96 -2.62 -7.57
C LEU A 181 1.61 -3.30 -7.84
N GLU A 182 0.91 -3.66 -6.78
CA GLU A 182 -0.42 -4.23 -6.87
C GLU A 182 -1.44 -3.23 -7.46
N SER A 183 -2.54 -3.77 -7.98
CA SER A 183 -3.72 -2.94 -8.28
C SER A 183 -4.25 -2.27 -7.01
N ASN A 184 -5.13 -1.28 -7.16
CA ASN A 184 -5.75 -0.61 -6.02
C ASN A 184 -6.51 -1.55 -5.07
N ILE A 185 -6.94 -2.74 -5.51
CA ILE A 185 -7.54 -3.75 -4.64
C ILE A 185 -6.48 -4.32 -3.68
N GLY A 186 -5.36 -4.80 -4.22
CA GLY A 186 -4.27 -5.34 -3.43
C GLY A 186 -3.63 -4.30 -2.52
N LEU A 187 -3.38 -3.10 -3.08
CA LEU A 187 -2.83 -1.99 -2.30
C LEU A 187 -3.74 -1.59 -1.12
N ASN A 188 -5.06 -1.55 -1.33
CA ASN A 188 -6.00 -1.27 -0.25
C ASN A 188 -5.96 -2.33 0.85
N ALA A 189 -5.88 -3.61 0.50
CA ALA A 189 -5.74 -4.70 1.46
C ALA A 189 -4.43 -4.58 2.27
N ILE A 190 -3.31 -4.31 1.59
CA ILE A 190 -2.01 -4.09 2.22
C ILE A 190 -2.05 -2.88 3.14
N ALA A 191 -2.62 -1.76 2.72
CA ALA A 191 -2.71 -0.54 3.53
C ALA A 191 -3.51 -0.77 4.83
N GLN A 192 -4.64 -1.45 4.75
CA GLN A 192 -5.45 -1.76 5.93
C GLN A 192 -4.73 -2.71 6.90
N TRP A 193 -4.06 -3.74 6.38
CA TRP A 193 -3.24 -4.61 7.19
C TRP A 193 -2.06 -3.86 7.81
N THR A 194 -1.39 -2.99 7.05
CA THR A 194 -0.29 -2.14 7.54
C THR A 194 -0.74 -1.27 8.72
N ALA A 195 -1.90 -0.62 8.60
CA ALA A 195 -2.45 0.19 9.69
C ALA A 195 -2.65 -0.63 10.98
N LYS A 196 -3.10 -1.89 10.85
CA LYS A 196 -3.23 -2.82 11.99
C LYS A 196 -1.89 -3.15 12.63
N MET A 197 -0.82 -3.25 11.84
CA MET A 197 0.53 -3.55 12.34
C MET A 197 1.15 -2.39 13.11
N LYS A 198 0.61 -1.17 12.99
CA LYS A 198 1.10 0.07 13.64
C LYS A 198 2.60 0.28 13.42
N PRO A 199 3.08 0.35 12.18
CA PRO A 199 4.49 0.52 11.89
C PRO A 199 4.98 1.88 12.36
N CYS A 200 6.27 1.96 12.68
CA CYS A 200 6.97 3.23 12.89
C CYS A 200 7.46 3.80 11.55
N GLY A 201 7.50 5.13 11.42
CA GLY A 201 8.09 5.79 10.26
C GLY A 201 7.26 5.68 8.97
N PHE A 202 7.93 5.95 7.85
CA PHE A 202 7.29 6.05 6.54
C PHE A 202 7.26 4.68 5.83
N GLN A 203 6.11 4.38 5.20
CA GLN A 203 5.85 3.14 4.47
C GLN A 203 5.87 3.36 2.95
N GLY A 204 6.18 2.35 2.16
CA GLY A 204 6.25 2.44 0.70
C GLY A 204 4.92 2.17 -0.01
N LEU A 205 3.83 2.83 0.38
CA LEU A 205 2.48 2.53 -0.09
C LEU A 205 1.88 3.63 -0.99
N GLY A 206 2.71 4.53 -1.53
CA GLY A 206 2.29 5.62 -2.41
C GLY A 206 2.12 5.24 -3.89
N THR A 207 2.03 3.97 -4.26
CA THR A 207 2.14 3.45 -5.63
C THR A 207 0.82 3.30 -6.39
N GLY A 208 -0.32 3.59 -5.79
CA GLY A 208 -1.65 3.35 -6.38
C GLY A 208 -1.99 4.17 -7.64
N GLN A 209 -1.18 5.15 -8.01
CA GLN A 209 -1.39 6.01 -9.18
C GLN A 209 -0.54 5.61 -10.42
N LEU A 210 0.18 4.49 -10.34
CA LEU A 210 1.09 4.06 -11.42
C LEU A 210 0.37 3.55 -12.68
N PHE A 211 -0.81 2.97 -12.51
CA PHE A 211 -1.53 2.35 -13.60
C PHE A 211 -2.72 3.22 -14.03
N THR A 212 -2.80 3.54 -15.32
CA THR A 212 -3.89 4.33 -15.91
C THR A 212 -5.20 3.56 -16.01
N ASN A 213 -5.15 2.23 -16.03
CA ASN A 213 -6.28 1.31 -16.09
C ASN A 213 -6.65 0.69 -14.74
N ASN A 214 -6.25 1.33 -13.64
CA ASN A 214 -6.49 0.80 -12.29
C ASN A 214 -7.95 1.01 -11.85
N ILE A 215 -8.40 0.19 -10.90
CA ILE A 215 -9.72 0.30 -10.28
C ILE A 215 -9.75 1.52 -9.35
N PRO A 216 -10.87 2.25 -9.25
CA PRO A 216 -11.00 3.36 -8.31
C PRO A 216 -10.65 2.92 -6.88
N SER A 217 -9.82 3.71 -6.21
CA SER A 217 -9.35 3.40 -4.86
C SER A 217 -10.15 4.14 -3.79
N PRO A 218 -10.51 3.47 -2.67
CA PRO A 218 -11.02 4.14 -1.47
C PRO A 218 -9.92 4.87 -0.69
N LEU A 219 -8.66 4.75 -1.13
CA LEU A 219 -7.52 5.42 -0.52
C LEU A 219 -7.13 6.66 -1.31
N LYS A 220 -6.69 7.69 -0.60
CA LYS A 220 -6.10 8.91 -1.18
C LYS A 220 -4.66 9.04 -0.72
N VAL A 221 -3.77 9.19 -1.69
CA VAL A 221 -2.39 9.61 -1.47
C VAL A 221 -2.40 11.12 -1.34
N LYS A 222 -1.94 11.61 -0.19
CA LYS A 222 -1.57 13.01 0.04
C LYS A 222 -0.06 13.05 0.31
N PRO A 223 0.58 14.19 0.20
CA PRO A 223 2.01 14.30 0.47
C PRO A 223 2.37 13.75 1.86
N GLY A 224 3.15 12.68 1.88
CA GLY A 224 3.58 12.00 3.11
C GLY A 224 2.51 11.17 3.83
N ILE A 225 1.28 11.09 3.33
CA ILE A 225 0.17 10.42 4.01
C ILE A 225 -0.68 9.62 3.01
N LEU A 226 -0.93 8.36 3.33
CA LEU A 226 -1.98 7.55 2.76
C LEU A 226 -3.18 7.59 3.71
N SER A 227 -4.32 8.07 3.24
CA SER A 227 -5.54 8.17 4.03
C SER A 227 -6.72 7.55 3.32
N LYS A 228 -7.77 7.24 4.06
CA LYS A 228 -9.03 6.85 3.48
C LYS A 228 -9.62 8.04 2.70
N SER A 229 -10.23 7.76 1.56
CA SER A 229 -11.04 8.76 0.86
C SER A 229 -12.22 9.12 1.77
N ASN A 230 -12.47 10.41 1.98
CA ASN A 230 -13.65 10.90 2.71
C ASN A 230 -14.92 10.79 1.84
N SER A 231 -15.10 9.68 1.14
CA SER A 231 -16.30 9.41 0.37
C SER A 231 -17.28 8.67 1.27
N GLN A 232 -18.33 9.37 1.70
CA GLN A 232 -19.36 8.80 2.57
C GLN A 232 -19.97 7.54 1.96
N ILE A 233 -20.15 7.51 0.65
CA ILE A 233 -20.75 6.33 -0.01
C ILE A 233 -19.84 5.11 0.07
N TRP A 234 -18.51 5.26 0.00
CA TRP A 234 -17.57 4.14 0.17
C TRP A 234 -17.55 3.61 1.59
N ASP A 235 -17.67 4.49 2.60
CA ASP A 235 -17.79 4.09 3.99
C ASP A 235 -19.08 3.31 4.24
N ASP A 236 -20.19 3.80 3.71
CA ASP A 236 -21.50 3.17 3.80
C ASP A 236 -21.50 1.80 3.07
N VAL A 237 -20.86 1.68 1.90
CA VAL A 237 -20.72 0.42 1.15
C VAL A 237 -19.89 -0.57 1.94
N ASN A 238 -18.75 -0.18 2.48
CA ASN A 238 -17.87 -1.05 3.25
C ASN A 238 -18.55 -1.53 4.54
N GLN A 239 -19.25 -0.63 5.25
CA GLN A 239 -20.04 -1.01 6.43
C GLN A 239 -21.12 -2.02 6.05
N PHE A 240 -21.84 -1.78 4.95
CA PHE A 240 -22.87 -2.70 4.48
C PHE A 240 -22.30 -4.08 4.11
N ILE A 241 -21.16 -4.14 3.45
CA ILE A 241 -20.47 -5.40 3.11
C ILE A 241 -20.05 -6.14 4.38
N SER A 242 -19.53 -5.45 5.38
CA SER A 242 -19.20 -6.02 6.68
C SER A 242 -20.42 -6.64 7.36
N ASP A 243 -21.54 -5.91 7.40
CA ASP A 243 -22.80 -6.40 7.98
C ASP A 243 -23.37 -7.58 7.15
N TRP A 244 -23.21 -7.55 5.83
CA TRP A 244 -23.64 -8.62 4.93
C TRP A 244 -22.96 -9.95 5.21
N TYR A 245 -21.66 -9.95 5.48
CA TYR A 245 -20.88 -11.14 5.81
C TYR A 245 -20.85 -11.47 7.30
N SER A 246 -21.53 -10.68 8.15
CA SER A 246 -21.68 -10.99 9.57
C SER A 246 -22.55 -12.26 9.78
N PRO A 247 -22.45 -12.94 10.94
CA PRO A 247 -23.27 -14.12 11.26
C PRO A 247 -24.78 -13.85 11.34
N LYS A 248 -25.20 -12.60 11.44
CA LYS A 248 -26.63 -12.22 11.51
C LYS A 248 -27.34 -12.58 10.20
N ASP A 249 -28.48 -13.23 10.27
CA ASP A 249 -29.29 -13.61 9.09
C ASP A 249 -30.14 -12.46 8.53
N GLU A 250 -30.24 -11.35 9.25
CA GLU A 250 -31.09 -10.21 8.91
C GLU A 250 -30.29 -8.92 8.74
N MET A 251 -30.81 -8.05 7.90
CA MET A 251 -30.28 -6.72 7.61
C MET A 251 -31.33 -5.65 7.92
N MET A 252 -30.92 -4.57 8.57
CA MET A 252 -31.77 -3.39 8.75
C MET A 252 -31.79 -2.54 7.49
N LEU A 253 -32.96 -2.36 6.92
CA LEU A 253 -33.19 -1.51 5.76
C LEU A 253 -34.10 -0.33 6.14
N GLN A 254 -33.93 0.79 5.42
CA GLN A 254 -34.75 1.97 5.59
C GLN A 254 -35.54 2.25 4.31
N THR A 255 -36.85 2.37 4.43
CA THR A 255 -37.71 2.74 3.29
C THR A 255 -37.57 4.22 2.95
N SER A 256 -37.76 4.57 1.68
CA SER A 256 -37.60 5.96 1.20
C SER A 256 -38.71 6.94 1.64
N GLY A 257 -39.77 6.43 2.26
CA GLY A 257 -40.83 7.28 2.83
C GLY A 257 -41.52 8.23 1.84
N SER A 258 -41.93 7.72 0.68
CA SER A 258 -42.65 8.53 -0.34
C SER A 258 -43.95 9.17 0.17
N THR A 259 -44.51 8.71 1.27
CA THR A 259 -45.76 9.20 1.88
C THR A 259 -45.67 9.46 3.38
N GLY A 260 -44.46 9.45 3.97
CA GLY A 260 -44.28 9.65 5.41
C GLY A 260 -42.82 9.52 5.90
N LYS A 261 -42.63 9.50 7.23
CA LYS A 261 -41.29 9.33 7.80
C LYS A 261 -40.69 7.97 7.40
N PRO A 262 -39.37 7.89 7.05
CA PRO A 262 -38.71 6.64 6.74
C PRO A 262 -38.87 5.61 7.86
N LYS A 263 -39.24 4.36 7.53
CA LYS A 263 -39.39 3.27 8.48
C LYS A 263 -38.20 2.30 8.37
N SER A 264 -37.66 1.89 9.50
CA SER A 264 -36.68 0.81 9.57
C SER A 264 -37.39 -0.53 9.56
N ILE A 265 -36.95 -1.44 8.69
CA ILE A 265 -37.47 -2.81 8.58
C ILE A 265 -36.31 -3.80 8.66
N SER A 266 -36.52 -4.93 9.30
CA SER A 266 -35.59 -6.06 9.27
C SER A 266 -35.94 -6.99 8.11
N VAL A 267 -34.95 -7.35 7.28
CA VAL A 267 -35.14 -8.20 6.09
C VAL A 267 -34.11 -9.33 6.11
N LYS A 268 -34.56 -10.57 5.90
CA LYS A 268 -33.66 -11.72 5.83
C LYS A 268 -32.72 -11.62 4.62
N LYS A 269 -31.44 -11.89 4.83
CA LYS A 269 -30.43 -11.93 3.77
C LYS A 269 -30.78 -12.88 2.64
N GLY A 270 -31.43 -14.02 2.98
CA GLY A 270 -31.96 -14.97 2.00
C GLY A 270 -32.96 -14.34 1.03
N TRP A 271 -33.87 -13.50 1.50
CA TRP A 271 -34.83 -12.80 0.64
C TRP A 271 -34.16 -11.78 -0.28
N MET A 272 -33.16 -11.07 0.24
CA MET A 272 -32.37 -10.13 -0.56
C MET A 272 -31.58 -10.86 -1.67
N LYS A 273 -30.99 -12.01 -1.37
CA LYS A 273 -30.32 -12.88 -2.38
C LYS A 273 -31.29 -13.34 -3.46
N ASN A 274 -32.49 -13.79 -3.08
CA ASN A 274 -33.53 -14.23 -4.03
C ASN A 274 -34.00 -13.08 -4.93
N SER A 275 -34.21 -11.89 -4.37
CA SER A 275 -34.55 -10.68 -5.12
C SER A 275 -33.46 -10.30 -6.13
N ALA A 276 -32.18 -10.39 -5.73
CA ALA A 276 -31.05 -10.14 -6.63
C ALA A 276 -31.00 -11.15 -7.78
N GLN A 277 -31.21 -12.45 -7.52
CA GLN A 277 -31.26 -13.49 -8.55
C GLN A 277 -32.43 -13.28 -9.53
N LEU A 278 -33.61 -12.90 -9.02
CA LEU A 278 -34.76 -12.62 -9.87
C LEU A 278 -34.47 -11.42 -10.80
N THR A 279 -33.89 -10.35 -10.23
CA THR A 279 -33.45 -9.20 -11.03
C THR A 279 -32.48 -9.61 -12.14
N GLY A 280 -31.47 -10.45 -11.82
CA GLY A 280 -30.51 -10.97 -12.79
C GLY A 280 -31.19 -11.71 -13.94
N LYS A 281 -32.13 -12.59 -13.61
CA LYS A 281 -32.92 -13.32 -14.62
C LYS A 281 -33.78 -12.40 -15.48
N THR A 282 -34.48 -11.45 -14.87
CA THR A 282 -35.39 -10.55 -15.58
C THR A 282 -34.66 -9.64 -16.57
N PHE A 283 -33.49 -9.14 -16.20
CA PHE A 283 -32.71 -8.22 -17.03
C PHE A 283 -31.58 -8.92 -17.83
N GLY A 284 -31.43 -10.23 -17.73
CA GLY A 284 -30.40 -10.98 -18.42
C GLY A 284 -28.97 -10.65 -17.99
N LEU A 285 -28.78 -10.21 -16.72
CA LEU A 285 -27.48 -9.79 -16.21
C LEU A 285 -26.54 -11.00 -16.06
N LYS A 286 -25.29 -10.81 -16.46
CA LYS A 286 -24.23 -11.83 -16.43
C LYS A 286 -23.08 -11.39 -15.53
N GLU A 287 -22.31 -12.35 -15.08
CA GLU A 287 -21.05 -12.09 -14.38
C GLU A 287 -20.13 -11.21 -15.25
N GLY A 288 -19.55 -10.18 -14.64
CA GLY A 288 -18.70 -9.17 -15.30
C GLY A 288 -19.47 -8.00 -15.94
N ASP A 289 -20.81 -8.03 -15.99
CA ASP A 289 -21.56 -6.86 -16.45
C ASP A 289 -21.33 -5.67 -15.49
N THR A 290 -21.23 -4.48 -16.08
CA THR A 290 -21.03 -3.25 -15.29
C THR A 290 -22.33 -2.74 -14.72
N ALA A 291 -22.35 -2.43 -13.43
CA ALA A 291 -23.45 -1.80 -12.71
C ALA A 291 -23.00 -0.50 -12.02
N LEU A 292 -23.87 0.51 -11.99
CA LEU A 292 -23.59 1.81 -11.38
C LEU A 292 -24.34 1.95 -10.05
N LEU A 293 -23.61 2.17 -8.95
CA LEU A 293 -24.18 2.62 -7.68
C LEU A 293 -24.04 4.14 -7.57
N CYS A 294 -25.12 4.86 -7.84
CA CYS A 294 -25.22 6.32 -7.73
C CYS A 294 -26.30 6.76 -6.72
N MET A 295 -26.81 5.82 -5.92
CA MET A 295 -27.85 6.06 -4.92
C MET A 295 -27.31 5.94 -3.51
N PRO A 296 -27.80 6.79 -2.56
CA PRO A 296 -27.35 6.72 -1.18
C PRO A 296 -27.59 5.34 -0.54
N MET A 297 -26.59 4.83 0.16
CA MET A 297 -26.63 3.53 0.85
C MET A 297 -27.64 3.48 2.02
N LYS A 298 -28.12 4.62 2.49
CA LYS A 298 -29.20 4.67 3.50
C LYS A 298 -30.51 4.06 3.01
N TYR A 299 -30.75 4.05 1.69
CA TYR A 299 -31.96 3.50 1.09
C TYR A 299 -31.82 2.06 0.62
N VAL A 300 -32.96 1.35 0.54
CA VAL A 300 -33.03 -0.03 0.03
C VAL A 300 -32.42 -0.15 -1.35
N ALA A 301 -32.62 0.82 -2.24
CA ALA A 301 -32.15 0.79 -3.61
C ALA A 301 -30.60 0.71 -3.70
N GLY A 302 -29.89 1.56 -2.93
CA GLY A 302 -28.41 1.51 -2.87
C GLY A 302 -27.91 0.18 -2.31
N LYS A 303 -28.46 -0.26 -1.19
CA LYS A 303 -28.11 -1.55 -0.57
C LYS A 303 -28.37 -2.75 -1.50
N MET A 304 -29.50 -2.77 -2.19
CA MET A 304 -29.84 -3.83 -3.13
C MET A 304 -28.96 -3.83 -4.39
N MET A 305 -28.40 -2.69 -4.79
CA MET A 305 -27.41 -2.66 -5.87
C MET A 305 -26.14 -3.40 -5.48
N VAL A 306 -25.64 -3.18 -4.25
CA VAL A 306 -24.49 -3.92 -3.72
C VAL A 306 -24.80 -5.43 -3.62
N VAL A 307 -25.99 -5.81 -3.13
CA VAL A 307 -26.39 -7.23 -3.07
C VAL A 307 -26.44 -7.88 -4.45
N ARG A 308 -26.94 -7.16 -5.47
CA ARG A 308 -26.94 -7.64 -6.86
C ARG A 308 -25.52 -7.87 -7.37
N ALA A 309 -24.64 -6.89 -7.16
CA ALA A 309 -23.23 -7.00 -7.56
C ALA A 309 -22.56 -8.21 -6.90
N LEU A 310 -22.68 -8.35 -5.58
CA LEU A 310 -22.11 -9.48 -4.84
C LEU A 310 -22.68 -10.83 -5.24
N LYS A 311 -24.00 -10.91 -5.56
CA LYS A 311 -24.67 -12.19 -5.86
C LYS A 311 -24.52 -12.62 -7.31
N LEU A 312 -24.43 -11.68 -8.24
CA LEU A 312 -24.39 -11.93 -9.67
C LEU A 312 -23.00 -11.78 -10.28
N GLY A 313 -21.99 -11.36 -9.48
CA GLY A 313 -20.63 -11.13 -9.97
C GLY A 313 -20.51 -9.90 -10.87
N LEU A 314 -21.30 -8.83 -10.60
CA LEU A 314 -21.25 -7.61 -11.42
C LEU A 314 -20.05 -6.73 -11.07
N ASP A 315 -19.49 -6.04 -12.05
CA ASP A 315 -18.49 -4.98 -11.87
C ASP A 315 -19.18 -3.70 -11.41
N LEU A 316 -19.16 -3.46 -10.06
CA LEU A 316 -19.87 -2.34 -9.44
C LEU A 316 -19.04 -1.05 -9.47
N LYS A 317 -19.46 -0.07 -10.27
CA LYS A 317 -18.91 1.29 -10.23
C LYS A 317 -19.67 2.10 -9.19
N VAL A 318 -18.95 2.65 -8.21
CA VAL A 318 -19.51 3.43 -7.11
C VAL A 318 -19.17 4.90 -7.32
N VAL A 319 -20.19 5.76 -7.36
CA VAL A 319 -20.04 7.22 -7.47
C VAL A 319 -20.84 7.91 -6.37
N GLU A 320 -20.37 9.09 -5.93
CA GLU A 320 -21.13 9.89 -4.97
C GLU A 320 -22.49 10.27 -5.57
N PRO A 321 -23.58 10.18 -4.78
CA PRO A 321 -24.88 10.61 -5.23
C PRO A 321 -24.92 12.13 -5.35
N PHE A 322 -25.13 12.64 -6.54
CA PHE A 322 -25.34 14.06 -6.80
C PHE A 322 -26.82 14.37 -7.00
N SER A 323 -27.24 15.55 -6.54
CA SER A 323 -28.62 16.03 -6.71
C SER A 323 -28.94 16.48 -8.16
N LYS A 324 -27.91 16.65 -8.99
CA LYS A 324 -28.03 16.93 -10.43
C LYS A 324 -27.29 15.88 -11.23
N PRO A 325 -27.86 15.30 -12.29
CA PRO A 325 -27.14 14.47 -13.23
C PRO A 325 -26.01 15.28 -13.88
N LEU A 326 -24.88 14.62 -14.12
CA LEU A 326 -23.75 15.13 -14.90
C LEU A 326 -24.17 15.30 -16.34
#